data_ecdc69fa4b871a0b552b1be8efd8c7b9
#
_entry.id   ecdc69fa4b871a0b552b1be8efd8c7b9
#
_cell.length_a   1.000
_cell.length_b   1.000
_cell.length_c   1.000
_cell.angle_alpha   90.00
_cell.angle_beta   90.00
_cell.angle_gamma   90.00
#
_symmetry.space_group_name_H-M   'P 1'
#
loop_
_entity.id
_entity.type
_entity.pdbx_description
1 polymer ?
#
loop_
_entity_poly.entity_id
_entity_poly.type
_entity_poly.pdbx_seq_one_letter_code
_entity_poly.pdbx_strand_id
1 'polypeptide(L)'
;LDVTAVDVSPVGLELARSQALQSGLEIQALARDLTTDPVPGSPWKLISCFAYLQRDLFPTLTQALAPDGFLVVEIATVRNLEKNARPSRRFLLERGEIIDLIGPLKVDYYREDWFGEQALARLVAHPR
;
A
#
# COMPACT_ATOMS: atom_id res chain seq x y z
N LEU A 1 -15.28 11.05 4.85
CA LEU A 1 -14.27 10.46 3.98
C LEU A 1 -14.83 9.19 3.34
N ASP A 2 -14.88 9.17 2.01
CA ASP A 2 -15.34 8.00 1.27
C ASP A 2 -14.17 7.04 1.09
N VAL A 3 -14.27 5.85 1.66
CA VAL A 3 -13.20 4.87 1.63
C VAL A 3 -13.59 3.69 0.75
N THR A 4 -12.70 3.32 -0.15
CA THR A 4 -12.81 2.10 -0.98
C THR A 4 -11.68 1.17 -0.60
N ALA A 5 -12.02 -0.04 -0.16
CA ALA A 5 -11.06 -1.10 0.12
C ALA A 5 -11.01 -2.06 -1.08
N VAL A 6 -9.80 -2.38 -1.51
CA VAL A 6 -9.57 -3.28 -2.64
C VAL A 6 -8.71 -4.44 -2.20
N ASP A 7 -9.14 -5.65 -2.47
CA ASP A 7 -8.40 -6.88 -2.19
C ASP A 7 -8.86 -7.97 -3.15
N VAL A 8 -8.04 -8.98 -3.33
CA VAL A 8 -8.42 -10.17 -4.09
C VAL A 8 -9.30 -11.11 -3.25
N SER A 9 -9.21 -11.02 -1.93
CA SER A 9 -9.92 -11.91 -0.99
C SER A 9 -11.30 -11.37 -0.60
N PRO A 10 -12.40 -11.98 -1.04
CA PRO A 10 -13.74 -11.60 -0.58
C PRO A 10 -13.93 -11.75 0.92
N VAL A 11 -13.28 -12.75 1.54
CA VAL A 11 -13.33 -12.96 2.98
C VAL A 11 -12.68 -11.82 3.73
N GLY A 12 -11.49 -11.37 3.28
CA GLY A 12 -10.80 -10.24 3.87
C GLY A 12 -11.60 -8.95 3.76
N LEU A 13 -12.24 -8.72 2.62
CA LEU A 13 -13.08 -7.55 2.39
C LEU A 13 -14.32 -7.54 3.29
N GLU A 14 -14.97 -8.69 3.45
CA GLU A 14 -16.14 -8.80 4.34
C GLU A 14 -15.75 -8.53 5.79
N LEU A 15 -14.58 -9.02 6.21
CA LEU A 15 -14.06 -8.76 7.54
C LEU A 15 -13.82 -7.24 7.74
N ALA A 16 -13.23 -6.58 6.75
CA ALA A 16 -12.99 -5.14 6.79
C ALA A 16 -14.31 -4.36 6.87
N ARG A 17 -15.32 -4.75 6.09
CA ARG A 17 -16.65 -4.12 6.13
C ARG A 17 -17.30 -4.28 7.51
N SER A 18 -17.23 -5.47 8.07
CA SER A 18 -17.79 -5.76 9.38
C SER A 18 -17.14 -4.94 10.48
N GLN A 19 -15.82 -4.82 10.45
CA GLN A 19 -15.08 -4.00 11.41
C GLN A 19 -15.44 -2.51 11.27
N ALA A 20 -15.58 -2.01 10.04
CA ALA A 20 -15.99 -0.64 9.80
C ALA A 20 -17.39 -0.37 10.38
N LEU A 21 -18.34 -1.27 10.14
CA LEU A 21 -19.70 -1.15 10.67
C LEU A 21 -19.74 -1.14 12.20
N GLN A 22 -18.91 -1.94 12.85
CA GLN A 22 -18.77 -1.94 14.32
C GLN A 22 -18.31 -0.59 14.86
N SER A 23 -17.58 0.17 14.05
CA SER A 23 -17.11 1.52 14.38
C SER A 23 -18.05 2.62 13.86
N GLY A 24 -19.23 2.26 13.37
CA GLY A 24 -20.19 3.19 12.82
C GLY A 24 -19.81 3.77 11.46
N LEU A 25 -18.98 3.08 10.71
CA LEU A 25 -18.47 3.53 9.40
C LEU A 25 -18.94 2.60 8.30
N GLU A 26 -19.11 3.18 7.10
CA GLU A 26 -19.33 2.40 5.89
C GLU A 26 -18.13 2.54 4.96
N ILE A 27 -17.68 1.43 4.38
CA ILE A 27 -16.67 1.42 3.34
C ILE A 27 -17.20 0.68 2.12
N GLN A 28 -16.75 1.08 0.95
CA GLN A 28 -16.97 0.33 -0.28
C GLN A 28 -15.89 -0.75 -0.39
N ALA A 29 -16.28 -1.98 -0.62
CA ALA A 29 -15.33 -3.09 -0.75
C ALA A 29 -15.43 -3.68 -2.15
N LEU A 30 -14.31 -3.74 -2.86
CA LEU A 30 -14.22 -4.23 -4.23
C LEU A 30 -13.22 -5.38 -4.31
N ALA A 31 -13.70 -6.56 -4.70
CA ALA A 31 -12.83 -7.69 -4.99
C ALA A 31 -12.20 -7.49 -6.37
N ARG A 32 -10.89 -7.28 -6.40
CA ARG A 32 -10.12 -7.09 -7.65
C ARG A 32 -8.78 -7.77 -7.51
N ASP A 33 -8.35 -8.36 -8.60
CA ASP A 33 -6.98 -8.85 -8.75
C ASP A 33 -6.17 -7.78 -9.49
N LEU A 34 -5.39 -6.99 -8.75
CA LEU A 34 -4.64 -5.87 -9.30
C LEU A 34 -3.46 -6.29 -10.18
N THR A 35 -3.19 -7.59 -10.31
CA THR A 35 -2.25 -8.10 -11.31
C THR A 35 -2.86 -8.10 -12.71
N THR A 36 -4.18 -8.10 -12.82
CA THR A 36 -4.91 -8.15 -14.09
C THR A 36 -5.93 -7.03 -14.24
N ASP A 37 -6.55 -6.60 -13.13
CA ASP A 37 -7.60 -5.59 -13.13
C ASP A 37 -7.01 -4.18 -12.94
N PRO A 38 -7.63 -3.13 -13.50
CA PRO A 38 -7.19 -1.76 -13.24
C PRO A 38 -7.50 -1.34 -11.81
N VAL A 39 -6.77 -0.34 -11.33
CA VAL A 39 -7.09 0.34 -10.07
C VAL A 39 -8.44 1.03 -10.25
N PRO A 40 -9.43 0.76 -9.38
CA PRO A 40 -10.76 1.34 -9.54
C PRO A 40 -10.76 2.83 -9.19
N GLY A 41 -11.49 3.60 -9.96
CA GLY A 41 -11.69 5.03 -9.71
C GLY A 41 -10.43 5.86 -9.86
N SER A 42 -10.59 7.13 -9.91
CA SER A 42 -9.55 8.18 -9.87
C SER A 42 -10.23 9.52 -10.07
N PRO A 43 -9.63 10.66 -9.68
CA PRO A 43 -8.42 10.75 -8.87
C PRO A 43 -8.70 10.52 -7.38
N TRP A 44 -7.70 9.97 -6.68
CA TRP A 44 -7.81 9.70 -5.24
C TRP A 44 -7.04 10.73 -4.44
N LYS A 45 -7.65 11.23 -3.36
CA LYS A 45 -6.99 12.13 -2.41
C LYS A 45 -6.01 11.41 -1.50
N LEU A 46 -6.24 10.13 -1.25
CA LEU A 46 -5.37 9.31 -0.42
C LEU A 46 -5.40 7.89 -0.96
N ILE A 47 -4.21 7.36 -1.19
CA ILE A 47 -4.02 5.93 -1.48
C ILE A 47 -3.12 5.38 -0.39
N SER A 48 -3.57 4.33 0.30
CA SER A 48 -2.74 3.60 1.25
C SER A 48 -2.44 2.20 0.73
N CYS A 49 -1.19 1.79 0.82
CA CYS A 49 -0.73 0.49 0.39
C CYS A 49 0.08 -0.13 1.53
N PHE A 50 -0.55 -1.04 2.27
CA PHE A 50 0.03 -1.64 3.46
C PHE A 50 0.15 -3.15 3.30
N ALA A 51 1.31 -3.69 3.64
CA ALA A 51 1.58 -5.12 3.67
C ALA A 51 1.31 -5.82 2.32
N TYR A 52 1.44 -5.09 1.21
CA TYR A 52 1.22 -5.63 -0.13
C TYR A 52 2.28 -5.08 -1.08
N LEU A 53 3.07 -5.96 -1.67
CA LEU A 53 4.11 -5.57 -2.63
C LEU A 53 3.81 -6.14 -4.01
N GLN A 54 3.48 -5.23 -4.92
CA GLN A 54 3.38 -5.50 -6.34
C GLN A 54 4.09 -4.35 -7.06
N ARG A 55 5.29 -4.61 -7.54
CA ARG A 55 6.19 -3.57 -8.04
C ARG A 55 5.62 -2.82 -9.24
N ASP A 56 5.00 -3.53 -10.16
CA ASP A 56 4.43 -2.94 -11.37
C ASP A 56 3.13 -2.15 -11.12
N LEU A 57 2.59 -2.19 -9.90
CA LEU A 57 1.41 -1.42 -9.54
C LEU A 57 1.72 0.05 -9.25
N PHE A 58 2.93 0.37 -8.81
CA PHE A 58 3.27 1.72 -8.35
C PHE A 58 3.07 2.80 -9.41
N PRO A 59 3.46 2.63 -10.69
CA PRO A 59 3.15 3.63 -11.71
C PRO A 59 1.65 3.91 -11.83
N THR A 60 0.81 2.88 -11.72
CA THR A 60 -0.65 3.03 -11.78
C THR A 60 -1.17 3.78 -10.55
N LEU A 61 -0.66 3.46 -9.36
CA LEU A 61 -1.05 4.17 -8.14
C LEU A 61 -0.69 5.65 -8.22
N THR A 62 0.51 5.98 -8.72
CA THR A 62 0.93 7.37 -8.83
C THR A 62 0.04 8.15 -9.79
N GLN A 63 -0.39 7.53 -10.88
CA GLN A 63 -1.29 8.15 -11.86
C GLN A 63 -2.72 8.30 -11.33
N ALA A 64 -3.12 7.46 -10.39
CA ALA A 64 -4.46 7.50 -9.81
C ALA A 64 -4.60 8.56 -8.71
N LEU A 65 -3.52 9.20 -8.29
CA LEU A 65 -3.56 10.25 -7.28
C LEU A 65 -4.11 11.55 -7.86
N ALA A 66 -4.92 12.24 -7.05
CA ALA A 66 -5.27 13.63 -7.32
C ALA A 66 -4.01 14.52 -7.24
N PRO A 67 -3.98 15.68 -7.92
CA PRO A 67 -2.83 16.58 -7.83
C PRO A 67 -2.46 16.98 -6.40
N ASP A 68 -3.44 17.04 -5.51
CA ASP A 68 -3.26 17.34 -4.09
C ASP A 68 -3.40 16.09 -3.21
N GLY A 69 -3.25 14.90 -3.80
CA GLY A 69 -3.37 13.62 -3.10
C GLY A 69 -2.07 13.16 -2.46
N PHE A 70 -2.16 12.11 -1.65
CA PHE A 70 -1.02 11.50 -0.99
C PHE A 70 -1.03 9.99 -1.17
N LEU A 71 0.18 9.44 -1.31
CA LEU A 71 0.41 8.00 -1.25
C LEU A 71 1.09 7.68 0.08
N VAL A 72 0.51 6.74 0.84
CA VAL A 72 1.06 6.26 2.10
C VAL A 72 1.38 4.78 1.95
N VAL A 73 2.61 4.40 2.26
CA VAL A 73 3.08 3.02 2.07
C VAL A 73 3.71 2.50 3.36
N GLU A 74 3.40 1.26 3.71
CA GLU A 74 4.13 0.52 4.72
C GLU A 74 4.28 -0.92 4.25
N ILE A 75 5.51 -1.32 3.91
CA ILE A 75 5.79 -2.65 3.37
C ILE A 75 7.06 -3.20 4.01
N ALA A 76 7.06 -4.50 4.27
CA ALA A 76 8.19 -5.20 4.86
C ALA A 76 9.41 -5.23 3.93
N THR A 77 10.60 -5.15 4.53
CA THR A 77 11.88 -5.17 3.81
C THR A 77 12.61 -6.49 3.98
N VAL A 78 13.63 -6.68 3.15
CA VAL A 78 14.47 -7.89 3.18
C VAL A 78 15.24 -8.07 4.49
N ARG A 79 15.34 -7.05 5.34
CA ARG A 79 15.97 -7.16 6.66
C ARG A 79 15.24 -8.17 7.55
N ASN A 80 13.96 -8.42 7.31
CA ASN A 80 13.22 -9.45 8.03
C ASN A 80 13.86 -10.84 7.87
N LEU A 81 14.57 -11.09 6.77
CA LEU A 81 15.24 -12.37 6.53
C LEU A 81 16.43 -12.60 7.46
N GLU A 82 16.91 -11.58 8.17
CA GLU A 82 17.92 -11.73 9.22
C GLU A 82 17.38 -12.53 10.42
N LYS A 83 16.06 -12.51 10.63
CA LYS A 83 15.40 -13.16 11.78
C LYS A 83 14.43 -14.26 11.39
N ASN A 84 13.89 -14.23 10.19
CA ASN A 84 12.83 -15.13 9.74
C ASN A 84 13.12 -15.64 8.33
N ALA A 85 12.79 -16.90 8.08
CA ALA A 85 12.97 -17.49 6.74
C ALA A 85 11.87 -17.05 5.76
N ARG A 86 10.79 -16.46 6.24
CA ARG A 86 9.63 -16.06 5.43
C ARG A 86 9.22 -14.61 5.70
N PRO A 87 8.55 -13.98 4.73
CA PRO A 87 8.23 -14.46 3.39
C PRO A 87 9.46 -14.53 2.48
N SER A 88 9.29 -15.06 1.26
CA SER A 88 10.35 -15.08 0.25
C SER A 88 10.78 -13.66 -0.09
N ARG A 89 12.06 -13.51 -0.48
CA ARG A 89 12.66 -12.20 -0.80
C ARG A 89 11.86 -11.40 -1.84
N ARG A 90 11.22 -12.07 -2.79
CA ARG A 90 10.43 -11.40 -3.83
C ARG A 90 9.24 -10.60 -3.30
N PHE A 91 8.76 -10.93 -2.08
CA PHE A 91 7.65 -10.23 -1.43
C PHE A 91 8.13 -9.13 -0.47
N LEU A 92 9.42 -8.87 -0.46
CA LEU A 92 10.04 -7.90 0.43
C LEU A 92 10.75 -6.82 -0.38
N LEU A 93 10.69 -5.57 0.12
CA LEU A 93 11.43 -4.47 -0.49
C LEU A 93 12.92 -4.62 -0.25
N GLU A 94 13.71 -4.41 -1.29
CA GLU A 94 15.14 -4.20 -1.14
C GLU A 94 15.39 -2.86 -0.47
N ARG A 95 16.59 -2.67 0.07
CA ARG A 95 16.96 -1.42 0.75
C ARG A 95 16.79 -0.23 -0.20
N GLY A 96 15.99 0.74 0.22
CA GLY A 96 15.75 1.96 -0.55
C GLY A 96 14.87 1.81 -1.79
N GLU A 97 14.41 0.61 -2.08
CA GLU A 97 13.67 0.32 -3.32
C GLU A 97 12.39 1.14 -3.44
N ILE A 98 11.69 1.42 -2.35
CA ILE A 98 10.43 2.15 -2.40
C ILE A 98 10.61 3.54 -3.03
N ILE A 99 11.74 4.16 -2.82
CA ILE A 99 12.05 5.49 -3.40
C ILE A 99 12.08 5.41 -4.93
N ASP A 100 12.61 4.33 -5.48
CA ASP A 100 12.63 4.13 -6.93
C ASP A 100 11.23 3.80 -7.46
N LEU A 101 10.46 2.98 -6.72
CA LEU A 101 9.14 2.54 -7.16
C LEU A 101 8.12 3.69 -7.27
N ILE A 102 8.19 4.68 -6.40
CA ILE A 102 7.25 5.82 -6.44
C ILE A 102 7.53 6.80 -7.58
N GLY A 103 8.64 6.63 -8.29
CA GLY A 103 8.97 7.42 -9.47
C GLY A 103 9.04 8.93 -9.19
N PRO A 104 8.22 9.74 -9.89
CA PRO A 104 8.34 11.20 -9.84
C PRO A 104 7.72 11.85 -8.61
N LEU A 105 7.11 11.09 -7.70
CA LEU A 105 6.48 11.69 -6.51
C LEU A 105 7.51 12.34 -5.61
N LYS A 106 7.10 13.41 -4.95
CA LYS A 106 7.91 14.06 -3.93
C LYS A 106 7.72 13.36 -2.59
N VAL A 107 8.83 12.99 -1.94
CA VAL A 107 8.82 12.33 -0.64
C VAL A 107 8.65 13.37 0.46
N ASP A 108 7.62 13.20 1.29
CA ASP A 108 7.39 14.01 2.47
C ASP A 108 7.93 13.35 3.74
N TYR A 109 7.88 12.02 3.77
CA TYR A 109 8.36 11.24 4.90
C TYR A 109 8.89 9.91 4.38
N TYR A 110 10.03 9.49 4.90
CA TYR A 110 10.58 8.18 4.60
C TYR A 110 11.38 7.67 5.78
N ARG A 111 11.10 6.46 6.22
CA ARG A 111 11.88 5.76 7.22
C ARG A 111 11.89 4.28 6.94
N GLU A 112 13.07 3.71 6.87
CA GLU A 112 13.28 2.28 6.68
C GLU A 112 14.11 1.77 7.85
N ASP A 113 13.50 0.96 8.72
CA ASP A 113 14.13 0.51 9.96
C ASP A 113 13.37 -0.68 10.54
N TRP A 114 13.84 -1.17 11.69
CA TRP A 114 13.08 -2.04 12.55
C TRP A 114 12.05 -1.23 13.33
N PHE A 115 10.80 -1.68 13.26
CA PHE A 115 9.69 -1.15 14.07
C PHE A 115 9.21 -2.30 14.94
N GLY A 116 9.75 -2.40 16.14
CA GLY A 116 9.58 -3.58 16.96
C GLY A 116 10.27 -4.78 16.31
N GLU A 117 9.53 -5.84 16.05
CA GLU A 117 10.07 -7.07 15.48
C GLU A 117 9.97 -7.15 13.96
N GLN A 118 9.47 -6.10 13.31
CA GLN A 118 9.33 -6.04 11.85
C GLN A 118 10.22 -4.97 11.26
N ALA A 119 10.94 -5.32 10.22
CA ALA A 119 11.68 -4.36 9.40
C ALA A 119 10.74 -3.86 8.29
N LEU A 120 10.48 -2.56 8.29
CA LEU A 120 9.51 -1.93 7.40
C LEU A 120 10.11 -0.73 6.71
N ALA A 121 9.62 -0.45 5.50
CA ALA A 121 9.77 0.84 4.85
C ALA A 121 8.44 1.59 4.97
N ARG A 122 8.48 2.78 5.53
CA ARG A 122 7.34 3.69 5.66
C ARG A 122 7.57 4.93 4.83
N LEU A 123 6.57 5.32 4.07
CA LEU A 123 6.71 6.44 3.16
C LEU A 123 5.40 7.21 3.03
N VAL A 124 5.51 8.53 2.96
CA VAL A 124 4.44 9.42 2.52
C VAL A 124 4.99 10.26 1.38
N ALA A 125 4.27 10.31 0.28
CA ALA A 125 4.67 11.05 -0.90
C ALA A 125 3.46 11.67 -1.58
N HIS A 126 3.70 12.70 -2.41
CA HIS A 126 2.65 13.38 -3.15
C HIS A 126 3.13 13.77 -4.55
N PRO A 127 2.21 14.03 -5.51
CA PRO A 127 2.59 14.55 -6.83
C PRO A 127 3.27 15.91 -6.72
N ARG A 128 4.20 16.15 -7.61
CA ARG A 128 4.91 17.44 -7.69
C ARG A 128 4.06 18.51 -8.33
#